data_8b677a7192825cfebc9f8b9fe694457b
#
_entry.id   8b677a7192825cfebc9f8b9fe694457b
#
_cell.length_a   1.000
_cell.length_b   1.000
_cell.length_c   1.000
_cell.angle_alpha   90.00
_cell.angle_beta   90.00
_cell.angle_gamma   90.00
#
_symmetry.space_group_name_H-M   'P 1'
#
loop_
_entity.id
_entity.type
_entity.pdbx_description
1 polymer ?
#
loop_
_entity_poly.entity_id
_entity_poly.type
_entity_poly.pdbx_seq_one_letter_code
_entity_poly.pdbx_strand_id
1 'polypeptide(L)'
;MSLELVEGPTVIVGAPGSGKSTVGALLAERLGVAFRDVDAVIVERSGRSISEIFTDDGEPAFRALEEEITAELLPLPGVLSLGGGAILSATTRAALRGHRVFWLKVGLAQSVKRVGLDTARPLLLGNVRGQLLKLLNERAELYREVATEVIDTDHNTAAEVVDMIMKARVAQH
;
A
#
# COMPACT_ATOMS: atom_id res chain seq x y z
N MET A 1 8.80 1.22 29.36
CA MET A 1 8.61 1.16 29.02
C MET A 1 8.36 0.90 28.10
N SER A 2 8.21 0.68 27.72
CA SER A 2 8.05 0.41 27.00
C SER A 2 7.54 0.18 26.22
N LEU A 3 7.27 0.11 25.97
CA LEU A 3 6.83 -0.11 25.36
C LEU A 3 6.34 -0.62 24.49
N GLU A 4 5.98 -0.72 24.47
CA GLU A 4 5.26 -1.33 23.98
C GLU A 4 4.79 -0.95 22.88
N LEU A 5 5.32 -0.90 22.24
CA LEU A 5 5.12 -0.57 21.10
C LEU A 5 4.37 -1.47 20.51
N VAL A 6 3.46 -1.06 20.04
CA VAL A 6 2.73 -1.55 19.26
C VAL A 6 3.10 -2.70 18.71
N GLU A 7 2.42 -3.62 18.97
CA GLU A 7 2.58 -4.76 18.45
C GLU A 7 1.96 -4.90 17.15
N GLY A 8 1.38 -4.01 16.50
CA GLY A 8 0.82 -4.10 15.16
C GLY A 8 1.92 -4.11 14.08
N PRO A 9 1.56 -4.25 12.81
CA PRO A 9 2.52 -4.28 11.74
C PRO A 9 3.06 -2.91 11.39
N THR A 10 4.16 -2.88 10.65
CA THR A 10 4.56 -1.69 9.91
C THR A 10 3.73 -1.70 8.64
N VAL A 11 2.93 -0.67 8.43
CA VAL A 11 2.00 -0.61 7.31
C VAL A 11 2.58 0.24 6.19
N ILE A 12 2.43 -0.24 4.94
CA ILE A 12 2.89 0.48 3.76
C ILE A 12 1.70 0.80 2.89
N VAL A 13 1.55 2.07 2.52
CA VAL A 13 0.49 2.53 1.63
C VAL A 13 1.10 3.30 0.47
N GLY A 14 0.37 3.45 -0.60
CA GLY A 14 0.83 4.20 -1.77
C GLY A 14 0.06 3.82 -3.01
N ALA A 15 0.22 4.63 -4.05
CA ALA A 15 -0.47 4.43 -5.31
C ALA A 15 0.03 3.18 -6.03
N PRO A 16 -0.73 2.69 -7.01
CA PRO A 16 -0.24 1.61 -7.87
C PRO A 16 1.10 2.01 -8.49
N GLY A 17 2.05 1.10 -8.53
CA GLY A 17 3.37 1.37 -9.08
C GLY A 17 4.33 2.08 -8.15
N SER A 18 3.97 2.26 -6.88
CA SER A 18 4.86 2.91 -5.92
C SER A 18 5.95 1.96 -5.37
N GLY A 19 5.84 0.67 -5.64
CA GLY A 19 6.83 -0.31 -5.18
C GLY A 19 6.54 -0.92 -3.84
N LYS A 20 5.29 -0.83 -3.37
CA LYS A 20 4.91 -1.36 -2.05
C LYS A 20 5.27 -2.82 -1.83
N SER A 21 5.01 -3.67 -2.81
CA SER A 21 5.25 -5.11 -2.63
C SER A 21 6.75 -5.40 -2.54
N THR A 22 7.53 -4.78 -3.42
CA THR A 22 8.98 -4.98 -3.42
C THR A 22 9.61 -4.45 -2.13
N VAL A 23 9.24 -3.25 -1.75
CA VAL A 23 9.76 -2.63 -0.52
C VAL A 23 9.30 -3.40 0.70
N GLY A 24 8.02 -3.80 0.74
CA GLY A 24 7.47 -4.54 1.86
C GLY A 24 8.15 -5.87 2.09
N ALA A 25 8.36 -6.63 1.01
CA ALA A 25 9.03 -7.92 1.12
C ALA A 25 10.47 -7.77 1.61
N LEU A 26 11.19 -6.78 1.07
CA LEU A 26 12.57 -6.55 1.45
C LEU A 26 12.68 -6.06 2.90
N LEU A 27 11.77 -5.19 3.32
CA LEU A 27 11.74 -4.72 4.69
C LEU A 27 11.48 -5.87 5.67
N ALA A 28 10.52 -6.72 5.33
CA ALA A 28 10.18 -7.86 6.18
C ALA A 28 11.37 -8.82 6.31
N GLU A 29 12.07 -9.03 5.20
CA GLU A 29 13.25 -9.88 5.20
C GLU A 29 14.32 -9.31 6.13
N ARG A 30 14.60 -8.03 6.05
CA ARG A 30 15.58 -7.39 6.90
C ARG A 30 15.20 -7.39 8.37
N LEU A 31 13.92 -7.30 8.67
CA LEU A 31 13.43 -7.32 10.03
C LEU A 31 13.23 -8.74 10.57
N GLY A 32 13.28 -9.74 9.72
CA GLY A 32 13.05 -11.12 10.12
C GLY A 32 11.60 -11.39 10.52
N VAL A 33 10.64 -10.71 9.85
CA VAL A 33 9.23 -10.84 10.17
C VAL A 33 8.44 -11.23 8.92
N ALA A 34 7.17 -11.58 9.10
CA ALA A 34 6.30 -11.94 8.00
C ALA A 34 5.92 -10.72 7.17
N PHE A 35 5.75 -10.93 5.87
CA PHE A 35 5.21 -9.93 4.96
C PHE A 35 3.84 -10.38 4.48
N ARG A 36 2.86 -9.48 4.55
CA ARG A 36 1.52 -9.75 4.04
C ARG A 36 1.09 -8.61 3.13
N ASP A 37 0.49 -8.98 2.00
CA ASP A 37 -0.02 -8.03 1.03
C ASP A 37 -1.52 -8.29 0.95
N VAL A 38 -2.33 -7.28 1.23
CA VAL A 38 -3.79 -7.44 1.26
C VAL A 38 -4.32 -7.94 -0.07
N ASP A 39 -3.82 -7.40 -1.20
CA ASP A 39 -4.27 -7.84 -2.51
C ASP A 39 -3.96 -9.32 -2.74
N ALA A 40 -2.78 -9.77 -2.31
CA ALA A 40 -2.40 -11.17 -2.46
C ALA A 40 -3.30 -12.07 -1.62
N VAL A 41 -3.66 -11.65 -0.42
CA VAL A 41 -4.56 -12.42 0.44
C VAL A 41 -5.95 -12.51 -0.18
N ILE A 42 -6.42 -11.40 -0.78
CA ILE A 42 -7.72 -11.40 -1.47
C ILE A 42 -7.72 -12.43 -2.60
N VAL A 43 -6.66 -12.43 -3.41
CA VAL A 43 -6.55 -13.38 -4.52
C VAL A 43 -6.52 -14.81 -3.99
N GLU A 44 -5.75 -15.06 -2.97
CA GLU A 44 -5.63 -16.39 -2.39
C GLU A 44 -6.97 -16.91 -1.85
N ARG A 45 -7.68 -16.08 -1.11
CA ARG A 45 -8.94 -16.49 -0.49
C ARG A 45 -10.09 -16.60 -1.48
N SER A 46 -10.14 -15.70 -2.46
CA SER A 46 -11.24 -15.70 -3.42
C SER A 46 -11.04 -16.73 -4.55
N GLY A 47 -9.79 -17.10 -4.79
CA GLY A 47 -9.47 -17.96 -5.93
C GLY A 47 -9.61 -17.24 -7.26
N ARG A 48 -9.72 -15.90 -7.25
CA ARG A 48 -9.88 -15.09 -8.44
C ARG A 48 -8.90 -13.92 -8.42
N SER A 49 -8.52 -13.43 -9.60
CA SER A 49 -7.70 -12.23 -9.69
C SER A 49 -8.52 -11.02 -9.25
N ILE A 50 -7.82 -9.93 -8.89
CA ILE A 50 -8.49 -8.67 -8.57
C ILE A 50 -9.36 -8.21 -9.75
N SER A 51 -8.82 -8.33 -10.96
CA SER A 51 -9.54 -7.95 -12.17
C SER A 51 -10.84 -8.73 -12.34
N GLU A 52 -10.80 -10.04 -12.04
CA GLU A 52 -11.99 -10.88 -12.12
C GLU A 52 -13.04 -10.46 -11.10
N ILE A 53 -12.61 -10.12 -9.89
CA ILE A 53 -13.53 -9.67 -8.86
C ILE A 53 -14.23 -8.38 -9.30
N PHE A 54 -13.46 -7.43 -9.86
CA PHE A 54 -14.04 -6.18 -10.37
C PHE A 54 -15.03 -6.44 -11.48
N THR A 55 -14.69 -7.33 -12.40
CA THR A 55 -15.56 -7.63 -13.55
C THR A 55 -16.81 -8.38 -13.13
N ASP A 56 -16.67 -9.36 -12.27
CA ASP A 56 -17.79 -10.22 -11.90
C ASP A 56 -18.70 -9.64 -10.81
N ASP A 57 -18.09 -9.03 -9.80
CA ASP A 57 -18.81 -8.58 -8.61
C ASP A 57 -18.90 -7.05 -8.49
N GLY A 58 -18.07 -6.32 -9.20
CA GLY A 58 -18.06 -4.87 -9.17
C GLY A 58 -17.14 -4.29 -8.09
N GLU A 59 -16.81 -3.01 -8.23
CA GLU A 59 -15.93 -2.34 -7.31
C GLU A 59 -16.43 -2.31 -5.87
N PRO A 60 -17.74 -2.04 -5.60
CA PRO A 60 -18.18 -2.03 -4.21
C PRO A 60 -17.96 -3.35 -3.48
N ALA A 61 -18.13 -4.48 -4.17
CA ALA A 61 -17.89 -5.79 -3.57
C ALA A 61 -16.40 -5.99 -3.27
N PHE A 62 -15.54 -5.55 -4.19
CA PHE A 62 -14.10 -5.63 -3.96
C PHE A 62 -13.69 -4.76 -2.75
N ARG A 63 -14.23 -3.54 -2.67
CA ARG A 63 -13.88 -2.63 -1.57
C ARG A 63 -14.33 -3.17 -0.22
N ALA A 64 -15.49 -3.84 -0.17
CA ALA A 64 -15.96 -4.45 1.05
C ALA A 64 -15.03 -5.58 1.50
N LEU A 65 -14.59 -6.40 0.55
CA LEU A 65 -13.68 -7.50 0.83
C LEU A 65 -12.31 -6.97 1.28
N GLU A 66 -11.81 -5.94 0.61
CA GLU A 66 -10.55 -5.30 0.95
C GLU A 66 -10.59 -4.74 2.37
N GLU A 67 -11.68 -4.08 2.73
CA GLU A 67 -11.84 -3.52 4.06
C GLU A 67 -11.87 -4.60 5.13
N GLU A 68 -12.59 -5.68 4.87
CA GLU A 68 -12.70 -6.80 5.80
C GLU A 68 -11.34 -7.46 6.03
N ILE A 69 -10.63 -7.75 4.96
CA ILE A 69 -9.32 -8.42 5.06
C ILE A 69 -8.28 -7.51 5.69
N THR A 70 -8.31 -6.21 5.37
CA THR A 70 -7.40 -5.26 6.00
C THR A 70 -7.62 -5.24 7.52
N ALA A 71 -8.87 -5.19 7.96
CA ALA A 71 -9.19 -5.19 9.38
C ALA A 71 -8.71 -6.48 10.07
N GLU A 72 -8.79 -7.58 9.35
CA GLU A 72 -8.36 -8.86 9.90
C GLU A 72 -6.84 -8.94 10.05
N LEU A 73 -6.10 -8.36 9.11
CA LEU A 73 -4.63 -8.47 9.09
C LEU A 73 -3.94 -7.40 9.95
N LEU A 74 -4.60 -6.27 10.22
CA LEU A 74 -3.98 -5.19 10.99
C LEU A 74 -3.48 -5.58 12.38
N PRO A 75 -4.14 -6.47 13.13
CA PRO A 75 -3.62 -6.86 14.44
C PRO A 75 -2.38 -7.75 14.40
N LEU A 76 -2.05 -8.30 13.24
CA LEU A 76 -0.96 -9.28 13.15
C LEU A 76 0.38 -8.56 13.02
N PRO A 77 1.44 -9.08 13.65
CA PRO A 77 2.75 -8.43 13.55
C PRO A 77 3.38 -8.64 12.18
N GLY A 78 4.40 -7.85 11.87
CA GLY A 78 5.14 -7.98 10.63
C GLY A 78 5.05 -6.74 9.76
N VAL A 79 5.06 -6.92 8.43
CA VAL A 79 4.91 -5.84 7.48
C VAL A 79 3.63 -6.09 6.69
N LEU A 80 2.79 -5.08 6.58
CA LEU A 80 1.51 -5.18 5.86
C LEU A 80 1.44 -4.13 4.77
N SER A 81 1.26 -4.57 3.53
CA SER A 81 1.07 -3.67 2.38
C SER A 81 -0.40 -3.62 2.03
N LEU A 82 -0.95 -2.41 1.95
CA LEU A 82 -2.35 -2.22 1.58
C LEU A 82 -2.46 -1.96 0.08
N GLY A 83 -3.60 -2.30 -0.49
CA GLY A 83 -3.87 -1.95 -1.89
C GLY A 83 -3.96 -0.45 -2.07
N GLY A 84 -3.76 0.02 -3.31
CA GLY A 84 -3.70 1.45 -3.59
C GLY A 84 -4.96 2.22 -3.23
N GLY A 85 -6.11 1.58 -3.24
CA GLY A 85 -7.37 2.21 -2.92
C GLY A 85 -7.93 1.89 -1.54
N ALA A 86 -7.16 1.18 -0.71
CA ALA A 86 -7.65 0.81 0.62
C ALA A 86 -8.00 2.02 1.47
N ILE A 87 -7.27 3.12 1.31
CA ILE A 87 -7.48 4.34 2.09
C ILE A 87 -8.76 5.08 1.71
N LEU A 88 -9.46 4.64 0.67
CA LEU A 88 -10.75 5.23 0.34
C LEU A 88 -11.79 4.91 1.41
N SER A 89 -11.60 3.85 2.18
CA SER A 89 -12.51 3.47 3.24
C SER A 89 -12.23 4.28 4.51
N ALA A 90 -13.25 4.99 4.99
CA ALA A 90 -13.14 5.74 6.24
C ALA A 90 -12.88 4.80 7.42
N THR A 91 -13.45 3.60 7.39
CA THR A 91 -13.24 2.59 8.41
C THR A 91 -11.77 2.17 8.46
N THR A 92 -11.16 1.94 7.28
CA THR A 92 -9.76 1.59 7.21
C THR A 92 -8.89 2.74 7.70
N ARG A 93 -9.19 3.97 7.29
CA ARG A 93 -8.40 5.13 7.75
C ARG A 93 -8.44 5.25 9.28
N ALA A 94 -9.62 5.03 9.87
CA ALA A 94 -9.74 5.08 11.32
C ALA A 94 -8.95 3.96 11.99
N ALA A 95 -8.97 2.77 11.39
CA ALA A 95 -8.26 1.62 11.95
C ALA A 95 -6.74 1.81 11.90
N LEU A 96 -6.25 2.62 10.97
CA LEU A 96 -4.80 2.87 10.84
C LEU A 96 -4.24 3.81 11.90
N ARG A 97 -5.10 4.48 12.65
CA ARG A 97 -4.64 5.39 13.69
C ARG A 97 -3.87 4.61 14.76
N GLY A 98 -2.72 5.14 15.15
CA GLY A 98 -1.88 4.47 16.12
C GLY A 98 -0.90 3.48 15.55
N HIS A 99 -1.01 3.18 14.26
CA HIS A 99 -0.06 2.30 13.57
C HIS A 99 1.03 3.12 12.90
N ARG A 100 2.18 2.49 12.67
CA ARG A 100 3.23 3.10 11.86
C ARG A 100 2.86 2.91 10.41
N VAL A 101 2.57 3.99 9.71
CA VAL A 101 2.12 3.94 8.32
C VAL A 101 3.11 4.74 7.47
N PHE A 102 3.73 4.07 6.52
CA PHE A 102 4.68 4.70 5.60
C PHE A 102 4.01 4.84 4.23
N TRP A 103 3.93 6.07 3.76
CA TRP A 103 3.39 6.36 2.43
C TRP A 103 4.56 6.41 1.46
N LEU A 104 4.61 5.46 0.53
CA LEU A 104 5.60 5.46 -0.53
C LEU A 104 5.07 6.36 -1.65
N LYS A 105 5.57 7.58 -1.67
CA LYS A 105 5.09 8.58 -2.61
C LYS A 105 5.85 8.46 -3.92
N VAL A 106 5.11 8.39 -5.03
CA VAL A 106 5.68 8.30 -6.36
C VAL A 106 5.15 9.47 -7.19
N GLY A 107 6.04 10.10 -7.96
CA GLY A 107 5.64 11.18 -8.85
C GLY A 107 4.96 10.64 -10.08
N LEU A 108 4.27 11.52 -10.81
CA LEU A 108 3.50 11.13 -11.99
C LEU A 108 4.35 10.44 -13.04
N ALA A 109 5.54 10.98 -13.34
CA ALA A 109 6.39 10.42 -14.39
C ALA A 109 6.79 8.97 -14.11
N GLN A 110 7.21 8.69 -12.87
CA GLN A 110 7.59 7.33 -12.52
C GLN A 110 6.38 6.40 -12.44
N SER A 111 5.25 6.92 -11.98
CA SER A 111 4.02 6.13 -11.93
C SER A 111 3.60 5.72 -13.33
N VAL A 112 3.63 6.63 -14.28
CA VAL A 112 3.31 6.34 -15.68
C VAL A 112 4.26 5.28 -16.23
N LYS A 113 5.55 5.45 -15.97
CA LYS A 113 6.56 4.52 -16.48
C LYS A 113 6.34 3.10 -15.93
N ARG A 114 6.09 2.98 -14.63
CA ARG A 114 5.91 1.67 -13.99
C ARG A 114 4.63 0.99 -14.41
N VAL A 115 3.52 1.73 -14.45
CA VAL A 115 2.22 1.19 -14.85
C VAL A 115 2.19 0.92 -16.34
N GLY A 116 2.84 1.77 -17.14
CA GLY A 116 2.87 1.61 -18.59
C GLY A 116 3.58 0.34 -19.04
N LEU A 117 4.44 -0.23 -18.19
CA LEU A 117 5.09 -1.49 -18.51
C LEU A 117 4.20 -2.68 -18.17
N ASP A 118 3.11 -2.45 -17.49
CA ASP A 118 2.16 -3.52 -17.10
C ASP A 118 1.03 -3.54 -18.10
N THR A 119 1.19 -4.33 -19.15
CA THR A 119 0.20 -4.40 -20.22
C THR A 119 -1.10 -5.06 -19.79
N ALA A 120 -1.20 -5.51 -18.56
CA ALA A 120 -2.41 -6.13 -18.05
C ALA A 120 -3.47 -5.11 -17.63
N ARG A 121 -3.22 -3.81 -17.81
CA ARG A 121 -4.17 -2.78 -17.41
C ARG A 121 -4.70 -2.00 -18.61
N PRO A 122 -5.60 -2.62 -19.39
CA PRO A 122 -6.12 -1.97 -20.61
C PRO A 122 -6.91 -0.70 -20.34
N LEU A 123 -7.45 -0.53 -19.14
CA LEU A 123 -8.21 0.67 -18.81
C LEU A 123 -7.38 1.95 -18.86
N LEU A 124 -6.06 1.82 -18.78
CA LEU A 124 -5.16 2.96 -18.82
C LEU A 124 -4.65 3.28 -20.19
N LEU A 125 -4.99 2.45 -21.20
CA LEU A 125 -4.57 2.72 -22.57
C LEU A 125 -5.27 3.99 -23.06
N GLY A 126 -4.56 4.79 -23.80
CA GLY A 126 -5.11 6.00 -24.41
C GLY A 126 -4.90 7.25 -23.59
N ASN A 127 -5.01 7.22 -22.27
CA ASN A 127 -4.81 8.41 -21.47
C ASN A 127 -4.28 8.04 -20.08
N VAL A 128 -3.20 7.26 -20.09
CA VAL A 128 -2.59 6.78 -18.86
C VAL A 128 -2.19 7.93 -17.95
N ARG A 129 -1.54 8.95 -18.54
CA ARG A 129 -1.02 10.08 -17.77
C ARG A 129 -2.13 10.84 -17.07
N GLY A 130 -3.21 11.16 -17.78
CA GLY A 130 -4.31 11.91 -17.19
C GLY A 130 -5.05 11.14 -16.13
N GLN A 131 -5.24 9.85 -16.34
CA GLN A 131 -5.91 9.00 -15.37
C GLN A 131 -5.09 8.84 -14.10
N LEU A 132 -3.77 8.66 -14.24
CA LEU A 132 -2.91 8.55 -13.06
C LEU A 132 -2.80 9.87 -12.31
N LEU A 133 -2.76 10.99 -13.02
CA LEU A 133 -2.72 12.30 -12.37
C LEU A 133 -3.96 12.50 -11.50
N LYS A 134 -5.13 12.18 -12.06
CA LYS A 134 -6.37 12.29 -11.33
C LYS A 134 -6.36 11.39 -10.09
N LEU A 135 -5.94 10.15 -10.26
CA LEU A 135 -5.86 9.19 -9.18
C LEU A 135 -4.93 9.66 -8.06
N LEU A 136 -3.74 10.13 -8.43
CA LEU A 136 -2.76 10.59 -7.45
C LEU A 136 -3.28 11.82 -6.69
N ASN A 137 -3.94 12.74 -7.40
CA ASN A 137 -4.47 13.94 -6.76
C ASN A 137 -5.63 13.63 -5.82
N GLU A 138 -6.54 12.75 -6.24
CA GLU A 138 -7.69 12.41 -5.43
C GLU A 138 -7.31 11.68 -4.16
N ARG A 139 -6.23 10.92 -4.21
CA ARG A 139 -5.85 10.09 -3.07
C ARG A 139 -4.76 10.69 -2.19
N ALA A 140 -4.08 11.72 -2.68
CA ALA A 140 -2.94 12.29 -1.95
C ALA A 140 -3.31 12.73 -0.54
N GLU A 141 -4.44 13.38 -0.38
CA GLU A 141 -4.84 13.85 0.94
C GLU A 141 -5.19 12.70 1.87
N LEU A 142 -5.75 11.63 1.31
CA LEU A 142 -6.10 10.45 2.11
C LEU A 142 -4.85 9.71 2.56
N TYR A 143 -3.85 9.60 1.68
CA TYR A 143 -2.57 9.02 2.07
C TYR A 143 -1.92 9.86 3.17
N ARG A 144 -1.96 11.19 3.02
CA ARG A 144 -1.37 12.09 3.99
C ARG A 144 -2.04 11.99 5.34
N GLU A 145 -3.35 11.79 5.33
CA GLU A 145 -4.12 11.64 6.56
C GLU A 145 -3.65 10.45 7.39
N VAL A 146 -3.35 9.33 6.75
CA VAL A 146 -2.99 8.10 7.47
C VAL A 146 -1.50 7.93 7.69
N ALA A 147 -0.65 8.65 6.96
CA ALA A 147 0.78 8.43 7.01
C ALA A 147 1.42 9.00 8.28
N THR A 148 2.28 8.21 8.91
CA THR A 148 3.14 8.72 9.97
C THR A 148 4.44 9.24 9.37
N GLU A 149 4.78 8.76 8.17
CA GLU A 149 5.99 9.16 7.48
C GLU A 149 5.77 9.08 5.98
N VAL A 150 6.34 10.00 5.21
CA VAL A 150 6.26 10.00 3.76
C VAL A 150 7.65 9.70 3.20
N ILE A 151 7.75 8.71 2.32
CA ILE A 151 9.02 8.30 1.73
C ILE A 151 8.95 8.53 0.21
N ASP A 152 9.86 9.35 -0.32
CA ASP A 152 9.95 9.60 -1.75
C ASP A 152 10.60 8.39 -2.42
N THR A 153 9.94 7.84 -3.43
CA THR A 153 10.48 6.68 -4.14
C THR A 153 11.08 7.03 -5.50
N ASP A 154 10.86 8.27 -5.98
CA ASP A 154 11.33 8.64 -7.32
C ASP A 154 12.85 8.64 -7.46
N HIS A 155 13.54 8.99 -6.41
CA HIS A 155 14.99 9.15 -6.45
C HIS A 155 15.73 8.12 -5.61
N ASN A 156 15.05 7.05 -5.21
CA ASN A 156 15.62 6.04 -4.32
C ASN A 156 15.37 4.63 -4.84
N THR A 157 16.33 3.75 -4.64
CA THR A 157 16.14 2.33 -4.94
C THR A 157 15.28 1.71 -3.83
N ALA A 158 14.78 0.50 -4.07
CA ALA A 158 14.02 -0.22 -3.05
C ALA A 158 14.84 -0.39 -1.77
N ALA A 159 16.12 -0.71 -1.89
CA ALA A 159 16.99 -0.87 -0.73
C ALA A 159 17.15 0.43 0.04
N GLU A 160 17.27 1.55 -0.69
CA GLU A 160 17.37 2.86 -0.04
C GLU A 160 16.08 3.24 0.68
N VAL A 161 14.94 2.92 0.07
CA VAL A 161 13.64 3.17 0.70
C VAL A 161 13.52 2.36 1.99
N VAL A 162 13.93 1.11 1.97
CA VAL A 162 13.91 0.26 3.17
C VAL A 162 14.80 0.84 4.26
N ASP A 163 16.00 1.33 3.89
CA ASP A 163 16.90 1.97 4.86
C ASP A 163 16.23 3.18 5.51
N MET A 164 15.52 3.99 4.72
CA MET A 164 14.81 5.16 5.23
C MET A 164 13.71 4.75 6.20
N ILE A 165 12.97 3.70 5.87
CA ILE A 165 11.91 3.20 6.74
C ILE A 165 12.49 2.69 8.06
N MET A 166 13.57 1.94 7.99
CA MET A 166 14.19 1.40 9.19
C MET A 166 14.69 2.50 10.12
N LYS A 167 15.27 3.56 9.56
CA LYS A 167 15.71 4.70 10.35
C LYS A 167 14.52 5.42 11.00
N ALA A 168 13.44 5.60 10.24
CA ALA A 168 12.26 6.27 10.75
C ALA A 168 11.59 5.46 11.86
N ARG A 169 11.60 4.13 11.74
CA ARG A 169 11.04 3.28 12.79
C ARG A 169 11.79 3.44 14.11
N VAL A 170 13.10 3.55 14.03
CA VAL A 170 13.92 3.76 15.23
C VAL A 170 13.61 5.14 15.82
N ALA A 171 13.50 6.16 14.97
CA ALA A 171 13.26 7.52 15.42
C ALA A 171 11.90 7.71 16.08
N GLN A 172 10.96 6.79 15.85
CA GLN A 172 9.62 6.87 16.43
C GLN A 172 9.53 6.28 17.84
N HIS A 173 10.66 5.90 18.40
CA HIS A 173 10.68 5.39 19.77
C HIS A 173 11.01 6.51 20.80
#